data_b479d9d38f171392fc2abeb2f0dcb7a1
#
_entry.id   b479d9d38f171392fc2abeb2f0dcb7a1
#
_cell.length_a   1.000
_cell.length_b   1.000
_cell.length_c   1.000
_cell.angle_alpha   90.00
_cell.angle_beta   90.00
_cell.angle_gamma   90.00
#
_symmetry.space_group_name_H-M   'P 1'
#
loop_
_entity.id
_entity.type
_entity.pdbx_description
1 polymer ?
#
loop_
_entity_poly.entity_id
_entity_poly.type
_entity_poly.pdbx_seq_one_letter_code
_entity_poly.pdbx_strand_id
1 'polypeptide(L)'
;MKNILSIKNVSYSYHTQEGETPALTDISFDVSSGSFTCIVGPSGCGKSTLLSLISGLLHPDSGEIYINGCSSSGSLLHIGYMLQKDSLFEWRSVYKNVLLGLETRKMLTSEKKELADKMLETYGLANFKNVKPSQLSGGMRQRVALIRTLALEPDILLLDEPFSALDYQTRLEVSDDIYKILKEQNKTAILVTHD
;
A
#
# COMPACT_ATOMS: atom_id res chain seq x y z
N MET A 1 18.12 -7.45 13.87
CA MET A 1 17.01 -7.70 12.93
C MET A 1 17.51 -7.38 11.52
N LYS A 2 17.05 -8.07 10.49
CA LYS A 2 17.48 -7.81 9.11
C LYS A 2 16.64 -6.67 8.55
N ASN A 3 17.28 -5.61 8.01
CA ASN A 3 16.57 -4.54 7.32
C ASN A 3 16.04 -5.06 5.98
N ILE A 4 14.75 -4.86 5.72
CA ILE A 4 14.11 -5.18 4.45
C ILE A 4 14.16 -3.98 3.49
N LEU A 5 14.14 -2.76 4.04
CA LEU A 5 14.25 -1.51 3.30
C LEU A 5 15.35 -0.64 3.95
N SER A 6 16.20 -0.04 3.14
CA SER A 6 17.17 0.96 3.54
C SER A 6 17.16 2.12 2.55
N ILE A 7 16.96 3.32 3.04
CA ILE A 7 16.94 4.57 2.28
C ILE A 7 18.15 5.38 2.73
N LYS A 8 18.96 5.84 1.77
CA LYS A 8 20.24 6.53 2.04
C LYS A 8 20.34 7.82 1.24
N ASN A 9 20.34 8.95 1.95
CA ASN A 9 20.54 10.30 1.42
C ASN A 9 19.67 10.61 0.19
N VAL A 10 18.41 10.13 0.20
CA VAL A 10 17.49 10.25 -0.92
C VAL A 10 16.95 11.68 -0.99
N SER A 11 17.10 12.29 -2.17
CA SER A 11 16.49 13.57 -2.52
C SER A 11 15.70 13.43 -3.81
N TYR A 12 14.61 14.20 -3.91
CA TYR A 12 13.75 14.21 -5.08
C TYR A 12 13.05 15.56 -5.24
N SER A 13 13.03 16.08 -6.46
CA SER A 13 12.33 17.31 -6.85
C SER A 13 11.38 17.05 -8.01
N TYR A 14 10.23 17.71 -7.99
CA TYR A 14 9.35 17.76 -9.16
C TYR A 14 9.82 18.85 -10.12
N HIS A 15 10.02 18.49 -11.39
CA HIS A 15 10.37 19.40 -12.45
C HIS A 15 9.13 19.78 -13.26
N THR A 16 8.80 21.05 -13.31
CA THR A 16 7.68 21.60 -14.08
C THR A 16 8.20 22.68 -15.03
N GLN A 17 7.35 23.14 -15.95
CA GLN A 17 7.70 24.26 -16.82
C GLN A 17 7.93 25.57 -16.05
N GLU A 18 7.40 25.67 -14.84
CA GLU A 18 7.50 26.85 -13.96
C GLU A 18 8.71 26.80 -13.04
N GLY A 19 9.42 25.65 -12.99
CA GLY A 19 10.62 25.47 -12.16
C GLY A 19 10.71 24.14 -11.45
N GLU A 20 11.64 24.07 -10.51
CA GLU A 20 11.90 22.89 -9.69
C GLU A 20 11.32 23.09 -8.29
N THR A 21 10.59 22.07 -7.81
CA THR A 21 10.01 22.05 -6.47
C THR A 21 10.58 20.88 -5.68
N PRO A 22 11.45 21.10 -4.69
CA PRO A 22 12.00 20.04 -3.86
C PRO A 22 10.87 19.42 -3.01
N ALA A 23 10.76 18.09 -3.06
CA ALA A 23 9.78 17.32 -2.31
C ALA A 23 10.41 16.54 -1.16
N LEU A 24 11.62 16.03 -1.34
CA LEU A 24 12.41 15.32 -0.34
C LEU A 24 13.85 15.79 -0.40
N THR A 25 14.50 15.95 0.77
CA THR A 25 15.88 16.39 0.87
C THR A 25 16.61 15.54 1.91
N ASP A 26 17.62 14.78 1.45
CA ASP A 26 18.56 14.01 2.28
C ASP A 26 17.87 13.05 3.28
N ILE A 27 16.87 12.30 2.81
CA ILE A 27 16.11 11.36 3.64
C ILE A 27 16.89 10.06 3.81
N SER A 28 17.10 9.64 5.07
CA SER A 28 17.78 8.39 5.41
C SER A 28 17.09 7.70 6.57
N PHE A 29 16.68 6.44 6.39
CA PHE A 29 16.17 5.55 7.44
C PHE A 29 16.13 4.10 6.98
N ASP A 30 16.00 3.20 7.96
CA ASP A 30 15.87 1.76 7.75
C ASP A 30 14.53 1.23 8.26
N VAL A 31 14.02 0.18 7.61
CA VAL A 31 12.83 -0.55 8.03
C VAL A 31 13.19 -2.02 8.23
N SER A 32 12.92 -2.54 9.41
CA SER A 32 13.17 -3.95 9.74
C SER A 32 12.09 -4.87 9.15
N SER A 33 12.48 -6.09 8.78
CA SER A 33 11.53 -7.11 8.33
C SER A 33 10.49 -7.42 9.41
N GLY A 34 9.22 -7.51 9.03
CA GLY A 34 8.09 -7.78 9.93
C GLY A 34 7.70 -6.60 10.82
N SER A 35 8.27 -5.39 10.60
CA SER A 35 7.90 -4.20 11.36
C SER A 35 6.73 -3.45 10.74
N PHE A 36 6.00 -2.72 11.58
CA PHE A 36 5.02 -1.72 11.18
C PHE A 36 5.63 -0.33 11.46
N THR A 37 5.91 0.41 10.39
CA THR A 37 6.53 1.74 10.46
C THR A 37 5.51 2.79 10.06
N CYS A 38 5.31 3.80 10.92
CA CYS A 38 4.44 4.93 10.64
C CYS A 38 5.27 6.19 10.38
N ILE A 39 4.98 6.89 9.28
CA ILE A 39 5.58 8.17 8.92
C ILE A 39 4.49 9.24 9.03
N VAL A 40 4.65 10.15 9.99
CA VAL A 40 3.69 11.20 10.28
C VAL A 40 4.21 12.55 9.83
N GLY A 41 3.36 13.38 9.27
CA GLY A 41 3.72 14.74 8.88
C GLY A 41 2.58 15.48 8.18
N PRO A 42 2.67 16.81 8.04
CA PRO A 42 1.62 17.62 7.44
C PRO A 42 1.36 17.25 5.97
N SER A 43 0.19 17.61 5.46
CA SER A 43 -0.12 17.44 4.04
C SER A 43 0.89 18.19 3.17
N GLY A 44 1.31 17.58 2.05
CA GLY A 44 2.27 18.18 1.12
C GLY A 44 3.75 18.07 1.51
N CYS A 45 4.11 17.45 2.66
CA CYS A 45 5.52 17.31 3.06
C CYS A 45 6.29 16.16 2.38
N GLY A 46 5.76 15.56 1.31
CA GLY A 46 6.49 14.55 0.52
C GLY A 46 6.22 13.09 0.89
N LYS A 47 5.31 12.76 1.81
CA LYS A 47 5.03 11.37 2.25
C LYS A 47 4.65 10.44 1.10
N SER A 48 3.68 10.82 0.26
CA SER A 48 3.27 10.03 -0.91
C SER A 48 4.36 9.94 -1.96
N THR A 49 5.19 11.00 -2.09
CA THR A 49 6.39 10.99 -2.95
C THR A 49 7.39 9.94 -2.48
N LEU A 50 7.62 9.87 -1.17
CA LEU A 50 8.49 8.86 -0.58
C LEU A 50 7.99 7.43 -0.85
N LEU A 51 6.68 7.16 -0.67
CA LEU A 51 6.12 5.85 -1.01
C LEU A 51 6.25 5.54 -2.51
N SER A 52 6.08 6.53 -3.38
CA SER A 52 6.25 6.38 -4.82
C SER A 52 7.70 6.04 -5.22
N LEU A 53 8.68 6.62 -4.52
CA LEU A 53 10.09 6.26 -4.69
C LEU A 53 10.39 4.85 -4.20
N ILE A 54 9.88 4.46 -3.03
CA ILE A 54 10.05 3.10 -2.48
C ILE A 54 9.41 2.07 -3.41
N SER A 55 8.26 2.36 -3.99
CA SER A 55 7.56 1.46 -4.92
C SER A 55 8.20 1.37 -6.31
N GLY A 56 9.16 2.25 -6.63
CA GLY A 56 9.80 2.33 -7.95
C GLY A 56 8.95 3.04 -9.01
N LEU A 57 7.85 3.70 -8.64
CA LEU A 57 7.07 4.55 -9.54
C LEU A 57 7.79 5.85 -9.89
N LEU A 58 8.65 6.32 -8.99
CA LEU A 58 9.56 7.44 -9.19
C LEU A 58 11.00 6.98 -8.93
N HIS A 59 11.96 7.69 -9.51
CA HIS A 59 13.37 7.48 -9.26
C HIS A 59 13.96 8.67 -8.53
N PRO A 60 14.80 8.47 -7.50
CA PRO A 60 15.40 9.59 -6.77
C PRO A 60 16.40 10.36 -7.64
N ASP A 61 16.51 11.67 -7.44
CA ASP A 61 17.51 12.52 -8.10
C ASP A 61 18.91 12.24 -7.54
N SER A 62 18.98 11.92 -6.23
CA SER A 62 20.21 11.49 -5.56
C SER A 62 19.90 10.53 -4.42
N GLY A 63 20.93 9.83 -3.94
CA GLY A 63 20.81 8.80 -2.92
C GLY A 63 20.37 7.45 -3.49
N GLU A 64 20.13 6.50 -2.61
CA GLU A 64 19.86 5.12 -3.00
C GLU A 64 18.80 4.48 -2.12
N ILE A 65 17.97 3.61 -2.73
CA ILE A 65 16.95 2.81 -2.05
C ILE A 65 17.30 1.34 -2.25
N TYR A 66 17.51 0.64 -1.15
CA TYR A 66 17.79 -0.80 -1.13
C TYR A 66 16.60 -1.56 -0.56
N ILE A 67 16.20 -2.61 -1.25
CA ILE A 67 15.16 -3.53 -0.82
C ILE A 67 15.79 -4.92 -0.69
N ASN A 68 15.78 -5.47 0.52
CA ASN A 68 16.44 -6.73 0.87
C ASN A 68 17.92 -6.79 0.48
N GLY A 69 18.61 -5.65 0.55
CA GLY A 69 20.04 -5.50 0.21
C GLY A 69 20.33 -5.34 -1.29
N CYS A 70 19.30 -5.38 -2.16
CA CYS A 70 19.43 -5.09 -3.59
C CYS A 70 18.92 -3.68 -3.88
N SER A 71 19.51 -2.98 -4.87
CA SER A 71 18.92 -1.73 -5.37
C SER A 71 17.46 -1.94 -5.74
N SER A 72 16.59 -0.97 -5.47
CA SER A 72 15.15 -1.06 -5.71
C SER A 72 14.80 -1.47 -7.15
N SER A 73 15.61 -1.05 -8.13
CA SER A 73 15.47 -1.43 -9.55
C SER A 73 15.76 -2.90 -9.86
N GLY A 74 16.44 -3.61 -8.97
CA GLY A 74 16.80 -5.03 -9.12
C GLY A 74 16.15 -5.98 -8.10
N SER A 75 15.26 -5.47 -7.25
CA SER A 75 14.64 -6.27 -6.21
C SER A 75 13.58 -7.21 -6.79
N LEU A 76 13.62 -8.48 -6.36
CA LEU A 76 12.59 -9.48 -6.65
C LEU A 76 11.42 -9.45 -5.66
N LEU A 77 11.46 -8.59 -4.64
CA LEU A 77 10.40 -8.48 -3.66
C LEU A 77 9.13 -7.86 -4.26
N HIS A 78 8.00 -8.39 -3.84
CA HIS A 78 6.71 -7.87 -4.23
C HIS A 78 6.28 -6.75 -3.29
N ILE A 79 6.12 -5.55 -3.84
CA ILE A 79 5.58 -4.40 -3.10
C ILE A 79 4.09 -4.28 -3.42
N GLY A 80 3.28 -4.23 -2.37
CA GLY A 80 1.87 -3.86 -2.43
C GLY A 80 1.72 -2.38 -2.11
N TYR A 81 1.10 -1.61 -3.00
CA TYR A 81 0.87 -0.18 -2.78
C TYR A 81 -0.63 0.11 -2.75
N MET A 82 -1.12 0.53 -1.59
CA MET A 82 -2.48 1.04 -1.41
C MET A 82 -2.43 2.55 -1.46
N LEU A 83 -2.99 3.13 -2.51
CA LEU A 83 -3.08 4.56 -2.72
C LEU A 83 -4.11 5.21 -1.78
N GLN A 84 -3.99 6.50 -1.53
CA GLN A 84 -4.91 7.31 -0.74
C GLN A 84 -6.37 7.15 -1.21
N LYS A 85 -6.61 7.17 -2.53
CA LYS A 85 -7.90 6.82 -3.12
C LYS A 85 -7.97 5.31 -3.31
N ASP A 86 -9.14 4.71 -3.04
CA ASP A 86 -9.34 3.27 -3.19
C ASP A 86 -9.07 2.75 -4.62
N SER A 87 -9.21 3.62 -5.62
CA SER A 87 -8.96 3.34 -7.04
C SER A 87 -9.58 2.02 -7.51
N LEU A 88 -10.79 1.74 -7.04
CA LEU A 88 -11.57 0.59 -7.48
C LEU A 88 -12.18 0.88 -8.86
N PHE A 89 -12.20 -0.12 -9.71
CA PHE A 89 -12.85 -0.02 -11.02
C PHE A 89 -14.37 -0.15 -10.87
N GLU A 90 -15.10 0.94 -11.10
CA GLU A 90 -16.55 1.03 -10.92
C GLU A 90 -17.34 0.08 -11.85
N TRP A 91 -16.78 -0.29 -12.99
CA TRP A 91 -17.41 -1.25 -13.95
C TRP A 91 -17.17 -2.71 -13.57
N ARG A 92 -16.31 -3.01 -12.60
CA ARG A 92 -16.03 -4.36 -12.10
C ARG A 92 -16.76 -4.61 -10.78
N SER A 93 -17.14 -5.87 -10.51
CA SER A 93 -17.63 -6.23 -9.19
C SER A 93 -16.51 -6.14 -8.14
N VAL A 94 -16.88 -6.13 -6.86
CA VAL A 94 -15.94 -6.19 -5.72
C VAL A 94 -14.96 -7.35 -5.90
N TYR A 95 -15.47 -8.55 -6.15
CA TYR A 95 -14.64 -9.74 -6.35
C TYR A 95 -13.63 -9.58 -7.50
N LYS A 96 -14.10 -9.07 -8.65
CA LYS A 96 -13.22 -8.82 -9.79
C LYS A 96 -12.19 -7.70 -9.52
N ASN A 97 -12.50 -6.73 -8.68
CA ASN A 97 -11.52 -5.76 -8.20
C ASN A 97 -10.43 -6.42 -7.34
N VAL A 98 -10.81 -7.28 -6.41
CA VAL A 98 -9.86 -8.04 -5.57
C VAL A 98 -8.93 -8.89 -6.41
N LEU A 99 -9.45 -9.59 -7.41
CA LEU A 99 -8.66 -10.49 -8.26
C LEU A 99 -7.82 -9.77 -9.32
N LEU A 100 -8.00 -8.47 -9.51
CA LEU A 100 -7.38 -7.70 -10.61
C LEU A 100 -5.85 -7.88 -10.70
N GLY A 101 -5.15 -7.74 -9.59
CA GLY A 101 -3.70 -7.87 -9.54
C GLY A 101 -3.23 -9.29 -9.90
N LEU A 102 -3.97 -10.30 -9.44
CA LEU A 102 -3.71 -11.71 -9.76
C LEU A 102 -3.95 -12.01 -11.24
N GLU A 103 -5.03 -11.46 -11.83
CA GLU A 103 -5.33 -11.58 -13.26
C GLU A 103 -4.21 -10.94 -14.11
N THR A 104 -3.82 -9.71 -13.77
CA THR A 104 -2.82 -8.94 -14.53
C THR A 104 -1.45 -9.61 -14.50
N ARG A 105 -1.08 -10.21 -13.37
CA ARG A 105 0.18 -10.93 -13.20
C ARG A 105 0.13 -12.40 -13.66
N LYS A 106 -1.02 -12.86 -14.17
CA LYS A 106 -1.25 -14.27 -14.57
C LYS A 106 -1.02 -15.26 -13.41
N MET A 107 -1.34 -14.84 -12.18
CA MET A 107 -1.17 -15.62 -10.95
C MET A 107 -2.50 -16.13 -10.38
N LEU A 108 -3.57 -16.15 -11.18
CA LEU A 108 -4.91 -16.52 -10.75
C LEU A 108 -5.05 -18.05 -10.67
N THR A 109 -4.63 -18.62 -9.55
CA THR A 109 -4.80 -20.05 -9.23
C THR A 109 -6.05 -20.28 -8.37
N SER A 110 -6.44 -21.55 -8.17
CA SER A 110 -7.55 -21.92 -7.27
C SER A 110 -7.26 -21.48 -5.84
N GLU A 111 -6.04 -21.71 -5.36
CA GLU A 111 -5.60 -21.34 -4.00
C GLU A 111 -5.70 -19.82 -3.78
N LYS A 112 -5.30 -19.02 -4.78
CA LYS A 112 -5.40 -17.56 -4.70
C LYS A 112 -6.84 -17.05 -4.68
N LYS A 113 -7.75 -17.73 -5.40
CA LYS A 113 -9.19 -17.43 -5.35
C LYS A 113 -9.77 -17.76 -3.97
N GLU A 114 -9.42 -18.91 -3.42
CA GLU A 114 -9.82 -19.31 -2.06
C GLU A 114 -9.30 -18.34 -1.00
N LEU A 115 -8.03 -17.88 -1.13
CA LEU A 115 -7.46 -16.86 -0.27
C LEU A 115 -8.26 -15.55 -0.35
N ALA A 116 -8.58 -15.09 -1.56
CA ALA A 116 -9.39 -13.87 -1.77
C ALA A 116 -10.79 -14.02 -1.18
N ASP A 117 -11.40 -15.19 -1.33
CA ASP A 117 -12.70 -15.53 -0.75
C ASP A 117 -12.68 -15.48 0.78
N LYS A 118 -11.66 -16.12 1.38
CA LYS A 118 -11.45 -16.10 2.82
C LYS A 118 -11.21 -14.68 3.36
N MET A 119 -10.43 -13.87 2.65
CA MET A 119 -10.21 -12.47 3.02
C MET A 119 -11.54 -11.68 2.99
N LEU A 120 -12.34 -11.82 1.93
CA LEU A 120 -13.64 -11.15 1.83
C LEU A 120 -14.59 -11.57 2.96
N GLU A 121 -14.57 -12.83 3.37
CA GLU A 121 -15.33 -13.33 4.52
C GLU A 121 -14.83 -12.74 5.82
N THR A 122 -13.52 -12.82 6.10
CA THR A 122 -12.88 -12.30 7.31
C THR A 122 -13.16 -10.80 7.51
N TYR A 123 -13.20 -10.02 6.42
CA TYR A 123 -13.45 -8.56 6.47
C TYR A 123 -14.91 -8.16 6.28
N GLY A 124 -15.85 -9.10 6.40
CA GLY A 124 -17.29 -8.83 6.37
C GLY A 124 -17.83 -8.43 5.00
N LEU A 125 -17.13 -8.81 3.92
CA LEU A 125 -17.48 -8.43 2.55
C LEU A 125 -18.00 -9.60 1.70
N ALA A 126 -18.19 -10.79 2.29
CA ALA A 126 -18.64 -11.98 1.58
C ALA A 126 -19.94 -11.76 0.78
N ASN A 127 -20.92 -11.09 1.40
CA ASN A 127 -22.22 -10.79 0.78
C ASN A 127 -22.15 -9.72 -0.31
N PHE A 128 -21.04 -9.01 -0.42
CA PHE A 128 -20.82 -7.90 -1.35
C PHE A 128 -19.95 -8.28 -2.56
N LYS A 129 -19.59 -9.55 -2.73
CA LYS A 129 -18.70 -10.01 -3.81
C LYS A 129 -19.15 -9.57 -5.20
N ASN A 130 -20.46 -9.63 -5.45
CA ASN A 130 -21.03 -9.45 -6.78
C ASN A 130 -21.51 -8.02 -7.05
N VAL A 131 -21.52 -7.14 -6.03
CA VAL A 131 -21.95 -5.75 -6.21
C VAL A 131 -20.82 -4.90 -6.77
N LYS A 132 -21.15 -3.69 -7.24
CA LYS A 132 -20.18 -2.71 -7.74
C LYS A 132 -19.67 -1.82 -6.60
N PRO A 133 -18.47 -1.22 -6.73
CA PRO A 133 -17.93 -0.32 -5.71
C PRO A 133 -18.87 0.84 -5.34
N SER A 134 -19.66 1.37 -6.29
CA SER A 134 -20.64 2.43 -6.03
C SER A 134 -21.74 2.06 -5.02
N GLN A 135 -21.91 0.78 -4.71
CA GLN A 135 -22.90 0.28 -3.76
C GLN A 135 -22.32 0.05 -2.35
N LEU A 136 -21.05 0.37 -2.16
CA LEU A 136 -20.32 0.21 -0.90
C LEU A 136 -20.17 1.53 -0.15
N SER A 137 -20.10 1.45 1.19
CA SER A 137 -19.67 2.58 2.01
C SER A 137 -18.17 2.88 1.80
N GLY A 138 -17.71 4.07 2.21
CA GLY A 138 -16.30 4.45 2.12
C GLY A 138 -15.36 3.44 2.81
N GLY A 139 -15.70 3.01 4.03
CA GLY A 139 -14.94 2.00 4.77
C GLY A 139 -14.92 0.63 4.08
N MET A 140 -16.05 0.21 3.49
CA MET A 140 -16.09 -1.04 2.71
C MET A 140 -15.20 -0.95 1.47
N ARG A 141 -15.19 0.19 0.77
CA ARG A 141 -14.31 0.44 -0.39
C ARG A 141 -12.84 0.34 0.00
N GLN A 142 -12.46 0.93 1.13
CA GLN A 142 -11.08 0.86 1.65
C GLN A 142 -10.68 -0.58 1.99
N ARG A 143 -11.56 -1.35 2.64
CA ARG A 143 -11.32 -2.79 2.90
C ARG A 143 -11.14 -3.58 1.59
N VAL A 144 -11.94 -3.32 0.56
CA VAL A 144 -11.77 -3.97 -0.77
C VAL A 144 -10.42 -3.61 -1.38
N ALA A 145 -9.98 -2.34 -1.31
CA ALA A 145 -8.69 -1.91 -1.82
C ALA A 145 -7.52 -2.58 -1.07
N LEU A 146 -7.66 -2.72 0.26
CA LEU A 146 -6.68 -3.44 1.07
C LEU A 146 -6.61 -4.92 0.67
N ILE A 147 -7.76 -5.62 0.59
CA ILE A 147 -7.81 -7.03 0.21
C ILE A 147 -7.20 -7.23 -1.19
N ARG A 148 -7.51 -6.35 -2.15
CA ARG A 148 -6.91 -6.38 -3.50
C ARG A 148 -5.38 -6.34 -3.44
N THR A 149 -4.83 -5.52 -2.55
CA THR A 149 -3.38 -5.39 -2.39
C THR A 149 -2.79 -6.60 -1.68
N LEU A 150 -3.43 -7.09 -0.61
CA LEU A 150 -3.00 -8.25 0.16
C LEU A 150 -3.12 -9.58 -0.58
N ALA A 151 -4.10 -9.72 -1.50
CA ALA A 151 -4.28 -10.93 -2.31
C ALA A 151 -3.05 -11.28 -3.18
N LEU A 152 -2.20 -10.28 -3.44
CA LEU A 152 -0.91 -10.47 -4.12
C LEU A 152 0.19 -11.02 -3.18
N GLU A 153 -0.10 -11.14 -1.87
CA GLU A 153 0.85 -11.54 -0.82
C GLU A 153 2.17 -10.76 -0.86
N PRO A 154 2.11 -9.42 -0.82
CA PRO A 154 3.32 -8.61 -0.90
C PRO A 154 4.26 -8.87 0.30
N ASP A 155 5.56 -8.64 0.08
CA ASP A 155 6.58 -8.69 1.13
C ASP A 155 6.61 -7.39 1.94
N ILE A 156 6.37 -6.27 1.25
CA ILE A 156 6.25 -4.93 1.84
C ILE A 156 4.91 -4.33 1.41
N LEU A 157 4.14 -3.82 2.37
CA LEU A 157 2.90 -3.10 2.15
C LEU A 157 3.11 -1.60 2.39
N LEU A 158 2.84 -0.80 1.37
CA LEU A 158 2.85 0.66 1.44
C LEU A 158 1.40 1.16 1.53
N LEU A 159 1.10 1.94 2.56
CA LEU A 159 -0.24 2.45 2.84
C LEU A 159 -0.21 3.98 2.84
N ASP A 160 -0.83 4.59 1.84
CA ASP A 160 -0.87 6.04 1.68
C ASP A 160 -2.20 6.58 2.20
N GLU A 161 -2.19 7.15 3.39
CA GLU A 161 -3.35 7.72 4.09
C GLU A 161 -4.61 6.82 4.01
N PRO A 162 -4.49 5.52 4.37
CA PRO A 162 -5.55 4.53 4.10
C PRO A 162 -6.86 4.80 4.85
N PHE A 163 -6.85 5.75 5.78
CA PHE A 163 -7.98 6.06 6.67
C PHE A 163 -8.56 7.45 6.45
N SER A 164 -8.00 8.27 5.55
CA SER A 164 -8.36 9.69 5.41
C SER A 164 -9.83 9.94 5.02
N ALA A 165 -10.46 8.98 4.34
CA ALA A 165 -11.86 9.10 3.89
C ALA A 165 -12.87 8.47 4.87
N LEU A 166 -12.42 8.02 6.07
CA LEU A 166 -13.26 7.33 7.04
C LEU A 166 -13.64 8.23 8.21
N ASP A 167 -14.87 8.07 8.73
CA ASP A 167 -15.24 8.61 10.01
C ASP A 167 -14.42 7.97 11.14
N TYR A 168 -14.37 8.62 12.30
CA TYR A 168 -13.51 8.23 13.42
C TYR A 168 -13.72 6.78 13.88
N GLN A 169 -14.97 6.33 13.99
CA GLN A 169 -15.29 4.99 14.49
C GLN A 169 -14.89 3.90 13.49
N THR A 170 -15.24 4.09 12.22
CA THR A 170 -14.84 3.20 11.13
C THR A 170 -13.31 3.17 10.97
N ARG A 171 -12.64 4.30 11.19
CA ARG A 171 -11.16 4.39 11.16
C ARG A 171 -10.53 3.49 12.20
N LEU A 172 -11.00 3.53 13.46
CA LEU A 172 -10.47 2.66 14.52
C LEU A 172 -10.65 1.18 14.19
N GLU A 173 -11.85 0.77 13.74
CA GLU A 173 -12.12 -0.62 13.37
C GLU A 173 -11.22 -1.11 12.24
N VAL A 174 -11.10 -0.32 11.17
CA VAL A 174 -10.27 -0.69 10.00
C VAL A 174 -8.78 -0.68 10.36
N SER A 175 -8.33 0.22 11.23
CA SER A 175 -6.94 0.26 11.69
C SER A 175 -6.58 -0.98 12.49
N ASP A 176 -7.46 -1.40 13.39
CA ASP A 176 -7.27 -2.62 14.19
C ASP A 176 -7.26 -3.87 13.31
N ASP A 177 -8.14 -3.93 12.32
CA ASP A 177 -8.18 -5.02 11.35
C ASP A 177 -6.87 -5.11 10.55
N ILE A 178 -6.40 -3.99 10.01
CA ILE A 178 -5.13 -3.93 9.26
C ILE A 178 -3.96 -4.37 10.13
N TYR A 179 -3.88 -3.85 11.37
CA TYR A 179 -2.81 -4.22 12.30
C TYR A 179 -2.80 -5.73 12.61
N LYS A 180 -3.96 -6.32 12.88
CA LYS A 180 -4.08 -7.77 13.13
C LYS A 180 -3.60 -8.59 11.94
N ILE A 181 -4.03 -8.22 10.72
CA ILE A 181 -3.63 -8.91 9.48
C ILE A 181 -2.11 -8.90 9.31
N LEU A 182 -1.52 -7.71 9.41
CA LEU A 182 -0.09 -7.53 9.19
C LEU A 182 0.72 -8.32 10.22
N LYS A 183 0.28 -8.32 11.48
CA LYS A 183 0.90 -9.07 12.56
C LYS A 183 0.79 -10.58 12.36
N GLU A 184 -0.39 -11.09 12.05
CA GLU A 184 -0.64 -12.52 11.83
C GLU A 184 0.15 -13.07 10.63
N GLN A 185 0.28 -12.28 9.58
CA GLN A 185 1.02 -12.66 8.38
C GLN A 185 2.52 -12.32 8.44
N ASN A 186 3.00 -11.72 9.55
CA ASN A 186 4.38 -11.25 9.71
C ASN A 186 4.86 -10.39 8.52
N LYS A 187 3.97 -9.52 8.00
CA LYS A 187 4.27 -8.64 6.87
C LYS A 187 4.91 -7.34 7.33
N THR A 188 5.79 -6.79 6.51
CA THR A 188 6.33 -5.46 6.74
C THR A 188 5.39 -4.43 6.17
N ALA A 189 5.08 -3.37 6.92
CA ALA A 189 4.24 -2.30 6.44
C ALA A 189 4.82 -0.93 6.75
N ILE A 190 4.64 -0.02 5.79
CA ILE A 190 4.94 1.41 5.93
C ILE A 190 3.64 2.16 5.69
N LEU A 191 3.19 2.87 6.71
CA LEU A 191 2.00 3.70 6.68
C LEU A 191 2.41 5.15 6.70
N VAL A 192 1.84 5.97 5.84
CA VAL A 192 1.95 7.42 5.93
C VAL A 192 0.61 8.03 6.30
N THR A 193 0.62 9.00 7.19
CA THR A 193 -0.57 9.70 7.67
C THR A 193 -0.24 11.12 8.09
N HIS A 194 -1.28 11.93 8.23
CA HIS A 194 -1.20 13.28 8.80
C HIS A 194 -1.85 13.37 10.20
N ASP A 195 -2.43 12.26 10.68
CA ASP A 195 -3.07 12.10 11.99
C ASP A 195 -2.22 11.24 12.95
#